data_30123a5c1ca7efa88d232ffb91e25794
#
_entry.id   30123a5c1ca7efa88d232ffb91e25794
#
_cell.length_a   1.000
_cell.length_b   1.000
_cell.length_c   1.000
_cell.angle_alpha   90.00
_cell.angle_beta   90.00
_cell.angle_gamma   90.00
#
_symmetry.space_group_name_H-M   'P 1'
#
loop_
_entity.id
_entity.type
_entity.pdbx_description
1 polymer ?
#
loop_
_entity_poly.entity_id
_entity_poly.type
_entity_poly.pdbx_seq_one_letter_code
_entity_poly.pdbx_strand_id
1 'polypeptide(L)'
;MHPLAHLALIWAGVFAAAVAAKKTRLTPVLFYLFIGFLLVNVGVLPKQSGPFIRDFAELGIIFIMFALGFDESTDNFISSLKKSWGIALFGALGPFAVAYVITDTIWNDPNISLMCALAMTATAVSLTMVSLRGEGLQHSVVATRIMTSAVIDDIGALVALAIMVPLVAGQESFSMASLVITGGKAALFFVLVTIIGAWIFPHKPSGWFRHVPIIGRFGVKHMLTFDHGRYATLVILLVALVVGLVASYFGFHPAIGAYMAGLIVKEEYFHIDDKKETGVYVGRVESAYEETKIIIDNAAFLWIGPVFFVDLGAKLLFDWELMLQILPYVTVLTIGLFLVQVSTVGLAAKYTGGMTWHQSLMIGFGMLGRAELAFVVMDIAYVQHEILHADAFFTLMITAFFLNVAVPLAIRWWRPYYNAAAARSI
;
A
#
# COMPACT_ATOMS: atom_id res chain seq x y z
N MET A 1 -29.23 -8.58 12.09
CA MET A 1 -28.80 -9.71 11.21
C MET A 1 -27.62 -10.40 11.86
N HIS A 2 -27.48 -11.73 11.68
CA HIS A 2 -26.35 -12.47 12.29
C HIS A 2 -25.00 -12.03 11.64
N PRO A 3 -23.90 -11.88 12.40
CA PRO A 3 -22.61 -11.40 11.85
C PRO A 3 -22.10 -12.21 10.64
N LEU A 4 -22.29 -13.53 10.66
CA LEU A 4 -21.90 -14.40 9.52
C LEU A 4 -22.75 -14.14 8.27
N ALA A 5 -24.00 -13.70 8.42
CA ALA A 5 -24.83 -13.33 7.27
C ALA A 5 -24.34 -12.03 6.62
N HIS A 6 -23.86 -11.05 7.43
CA HIS A 6 -23.21 -9.85 6.91
C HIS A 6 -21.94 -10.22 6.13
N LEU A 7 -21.09 -11.09 6.67
CA LEU A 7 -19.88 -11.54 5.99
C LEU A 7 -20.20 -12.25 4.68
N ALA A 8 -21.22 -13.11 4.66
CA ALA A 8 -21.64 -13.81 3.44
C ALA A 8 -22.12 -12.82 2.35
N LEU A 9 -22.85 -11.76 2.73
CA LEU A 9 -23.27 -10.71 1.80
C LEU A 9 -22.07 -9.91 1.28
N ILE A 10 -21.12 -9.58 2.16
CA ILE A 10 -19.88 -8.89 1.76
C ILE A 10 -19.11 -9.77 0.76
N TRP A 11 -18.91 -11.06 1.03
CA TRP A 11 -18.22 -11.94 0.09
C TRP A 11 -18.96 -12.13 -1.24
N ALA A 12 -20.30 -12.18 -1.23
CA ALA A 12 -21.06 -12.18 -2.48
C ALA A 12 -20.83 -10.89 -3.29
N GLY A 13 -20.79 -9.75 -2.60
CA GLY A 13 -20.44 -8.46 -3.19
C GLY A 13 -19.01 -8.41 -3.73
N VAL A 14 -18.04 -8.94 -2.98
CA VAL A 14 -16.63 -9.08 -3.40
C VAL A 14 -16.53 -9.90 -4.68
N PHE A 15 -17.24 -11.01 -4.76
CA PHE A 15 -17.26 -11.83 -5.98
C PHE A 15 -17.86 -11.06 -7.18
N ALA A 16 -18.98 -10.36 -6.98
CA ALA A 16 -19.57 -9.54 -8.03
C ALA A 16 -18.63 -8.42 -8.49
N ALA A 17 -17.97 -7.76 -7.53
CA ALA A 17 -16.94 -6.74 -7.79
C ALA A 17 -15.76 -7.30 -8.59
N ALA A 18 -15.25 -8.48 -8.25
CA ALA A 18 -14.17 -9.13 -8.98
C ALA A 18 -14.55 -9.44 -10.44
N VAL A 19 -15.79 -9.89 -10.69
CA VAL A 19 -16.32 -10.09 -12.05
C VAL A 19 -16.38 -8.77 -12.82
N ALA A 20 -16.87 -7.70 -12.18
CA ALA A 20 -16.92 -6.38 -12.80
C ALA A 20 -15.52 -5.83 -13.12
N ALA A 21 -14.58 -5.95 -12.19
CA ALA A 21 -13.18 -5.55 -12.37
C ALA A 21 -12.53 -6.28 -13.56
N LYS A 22 -12.74 -7.59 -13.66
CA LYS A 22 -12.23 -8.40 -14.78
C LYS A 22 -12.79 -7.95 -16.13
N LYS A 23 -14.08 -7.57 -16.19
CA LYS A 23 -14.72 -7.10 -17.43
C LYS A 23 -14.25 -5.70 -17.85
N THR A 24 -14.05 -4.82 -16.89
CA THR A 24 -13.68 -3.41 -17.15
C THR A 24 -12.18 -3.18 -17.24
N ARG A 25 -11.35 -4.14 -16.79
CA ARG A 25 -9.89 -4.03 -16.65
C ARG A 25 -9.47 -2.93 -15.68
N LEU A 26 -10.32 -2.59 -14.72
CA LEU A 26 -10.02 -1.70 -13.61
C LEU A 26 -9.62 -2.50 -12.37
N THR A 27 -9.02 -1.81 -11.39
CA THR A 27 -8.66 -2.46 -10.12
C THR A 27 -9.89 -2.95 -9.36
N PRO A 28 -9.87 -4.15 -8.76
CA PRO A 28 -10.97 -4.65 -7.96
C PRO A 28 -11.32 -3.76 -6.76
N VAL A 29 -10.35 -3.05 -6.18
CA VAL A 29 -10.53 -2.18 -5.01
C VAL A 29 -11.63 -1.14 -5.22
N LEU A 30 -11.68 -0.52 -6.41
CA LEU A 30 -12.75 0.45 -6.74
C LEU A 30 -14.14 -0.16 -6.66
N PHE A 31 -14.26 -1.39 -7.13
CA PHE A 31 -15.55 -2.12 -7.08
C PHE A 31 -15.88 -2.59 -5.67
N TYR A 32 -14.89 -2.96 -4.85
CA TYR A 32 -15.12 -3.29 -3.44
C TYR A 32 -15.68 -2.12 -2.66
N LEU A 33 -15.07 -0.94 -2.82
CA LEU A 33 -15.57 0.32 -2.25
C LEU A 33 -16.98 0.65 -2.74
N PHE A 34 -17.22 0.53 -4.06
CA PHE A 34 -18.53 0.78 -4.65
C PHE A 34 -19.59 -0.21 -4.15
N ILE A 35 -19.29 -1.48 -4.00
CA ILE A 35 -20.19 -2.48 -3.44
C ILE A 35 -20.53 -2.16 -1.99
N GLY A 36 -19.56 -1.78 -1.17
CA GLY A 36 -19.80 -1.34 0.21
C GLY A 36 -20.75 -0.16 0.27
N PHE A 37 -20.47 0.87 -0.52
CA PHE A 37 -21.35 2.03 -0.71
C PHE A 37 -22.78 1.62 -1.14
N LEU A 38 -22.89 0.76 -2.14
CA LEU A 38 -24.20 0.33 -2.65
C LEU A 38 -24.99 -0.44 -1.58
N LEU A 39 -24.38 -1.43 -0.93
CA LEU A 39 -25.05 -2.29 0.02
C LEU A 39 -25.56 -1.54 1.25
N VAL A 40 -24.85 -0.53 1.74
CA VAL A 40 -25.31 0.28 2.88
C VAL A 40 -26.44 1.22 2.47
N ASN A 41 -26.35 1.86 1.29
CA ASN A 41 -27.34 2.83 0.84
C ASN A 41 -28.65 2.18 0.35
N VAL A 42 -28.62 0.92 -0.08
CA VAL A 42 -29.82 0.11 -0.37
C VAL A 42 -30.41 -0.51 0.92
N GLY A 43 -29.74 -0.38 2.07
CA GLY A 43 -30.23 -0.90 3.36
C GLY A 43 -29.97 -2.40 3.57
N VAL A 44 -29.13 -3.02 2.76
CA VAL A 44 -28.71 -4.44 2.91
C VAL A 44 -27.70 -4.60 4.03
N LEU A 45 -26.73 -3.67 4.13
CA LEU A 45 -25.80 -3.58 5.24
C LEU A 45 -26.23 -2.49 6.23
N PRO A 46 -25.93 -2.64 7.53
CA PRO A 46 -26.19 -1.61 8.52
C PRO A 46 -25.24 -0.42 8.29
N LYS A 47 -25.69 0.78 8.66
CA LYS A 47 -24.87 2.01 8.58
C LYS A 47 -23.59 1.96 9.43
N GLN A 48 -23.58 1.14 10.47
CA GLN A 48 -22.41 0.89 11.30
C GLN A 48 -22.14 -0.61 11.32
N SER A 49 -20.92 -0.97 10.98
CA SER A 49 -20.47 -2.36 11.02
C SER A 49 -20.40 -2.86 12.44
N GLY A 50 -20.87 -4.10 12.67
CA GLY A 50 -20.75 -4.75 13.96
C GLY A 50 -19.27 -5.06 14.28
N PRO A 51 -18.94 -5.30 15.59
CA PRO A 51 -17.56 -5.53 16.04
C PRO A 51 -16.85 -6.62 15.23
N PHE A 52 -17.52 -7.73 14.97
CA PHE A 52 -16.94 -8.85 14.20
C PHE A 52 -16.48 -8.44 12.78
N ILE A 53 -17.30 -7.66 12.05
CA ILE A 53 -16.92 -7.22 10.70
C ILE A 53 -15.79 -6.21 10.76
N ARG A 54 -15.79 -5.33 11.76
CA ARG A 54 -14.72 -4.35 11.98
C ARG A 54 -13.38 -5.03 12.26
N ASP A 55 -13.36 -5.98 13.21
CA ASP A 55 -12.15 -6.72 13.58
C ASP A 55 -11.64 -7.56 12.39
N PHE A 56 -12.57 -8.12 11.60
CA PHE A 56 -12.22 -8.88 10.40
C PHE A 56 -11.68 -7.98 9.29
N ALA A 57 -12.19 -6.76 9.15
CA ALA A 57 -11.68 -5.75 8.22
C ALA A 57 -10.29 -5.25 8.64
N GLU A 58 -10.06 -5.06 9.95
CA GLU A 58 -8.75 -4.71 10.49
C GLU A 58 -7.71 -5.81 10.25
N LEU A 59 -8.10 -7.07 10.42
CA LEU A 59 -7.27 -8.18 10.01
C LEU A 59 -6.97 -8.15 8.49
N GLY A 60 -7.96 -7.75 7.69
CA GLY A 60 -7.80 -7.56 6.24
C GLY A 60 -6.71 -6.56 5.87
N ILE A 61 -6.68 -5.41 6.53
CA ILE A 61 -5.63 -4.38 6.34
C ILE A 61 -4.24 -4.94 6.70
N ILE A 62 -4.13 -5.69 7.80
CA ILE A 62 -2.87 -6.30 8.23
C ILE A 62 -2.36 -7.28 7.16
N PHE A 63 -3.24 -8.11 6.61
CA PHE A 63 -2.86 -9.03 5.52
C PHE A 63 -2.45 -8.31 4.24
N ILE A 64 -3.19 -7.26 3.83
CA ILE A 64 -2.86 -6.46 2.65
C ILE A 64 -1.47 -5.84 2.82
N MET A 65 -1.23 -5.17 3.94
CA MET A 65 0.02 -4.48 4.18
C MET A 65 1.20 -5.44 4.32
N PHE A 66 0.97 -6.61 4.94
CA PHE A 66 1.98 -7.65 4.98
C PHE A 66 2.30 -8.19 3.58
N ALA A 67 1.29 -8.49 2.76
CA ALA A 67 1.50 -8.99 1.38
C ALA A 67 2.27 -7.97 0.53
N LEU A 68 1.93 -6.68 0.63
CA LEU A 68 2.66 -5.61 -0.05
C LEU A 68 4.13 -5.55 0.38
N GLY A 69 4.40 -5.64 1.70
CA GLY A 69 5.78 -5.70 2.20
C GLY A 69 6.52 -6.97 1.77
N PHE A 70 5.82 -8.11 1.69
CA PHE A 70 6.39 -9.40 1.33
C PHE A 70 6.74 -9.51 -0.17
N ASP A 71 6.01 -8.78 -1.02
CA ASP A 71 6.30 -8.67 -2.45
C ASP A 71 7.57 -7.85 -2.74
N GLU A 72 8.01 -7.04 -1.77
CA GLU A 72 9.16 -6.16 -1.92
C GLU A 72 10.47 -6.88 -1.62
N SER A 73 11.45 -6.69 -2.51
CA SER A 73 12.81 -7.18 -2.30
C SER A 73 13.70 -6.05 -1.76
N THR A 74 14.24 -6.24 -0.55
CA THR A 74 15.18 -5.28 0.08
C THR A 74 16.39 -4.97 -0.81
N ASP A 75 16.89 -5.97 -1.57
CA ASP A 75 18.06 -5.82 -2.45
C ASP A 75 17.71 -5.01 -3.70
N ASN A 76 16.53 -5.23 -4.28
CA ASN A 76 16.00 -4.44 -5.39
C ASN A 76 15.75 -2.99 -4.96
N PHE A 77 15.22 -2.80 -3.75
CA PHE A 77 15.02 -1.49 -3.15
C PHE A 77 16.33 -0.69 -3.08
N ILE A 78 17.37 -1.23 -2.46
CA ILE A 78 18.67 -0.55 -2.29
C ILE A 78 19.33 -0.26 -3.65
N SER A 79 19.31 -1.20 -4.58
CA SER A 79 19.92 -1.03 -5.91
C SER A 79 19.22 0.01 -6.76
N SER A 80 17.91 0.12 -6.60
CA SER A 80 17.04 1.01 -7.37
C SER A 80 16.95 2.42 -6.80
N LEU A 81 17.28 2.59 -5.51
CA LEU A 81 17.23 3.87 -4.79
C LEU A 81 17.99 4.98 -5.53
N LYS A 82 19.21 4.69 -6.01
CA LYS A 82 20.07 5.65 -6.71
C LYS A 82 19.50 6.18 -8.04
N LYS A 83 18.60 5.45 -8.66
CA LYS A 83 18.09 5.78 -10.01
C LYS A 83 16.65 6.30 -10.00
N SER A 84 15.90 6.04 -8.94
CA SER A 84 14.48 6.38 -8.83
C SER A 84 14.15 7.34 -7.69
N TRP A 85 15.15 7.71 -6.85
CA TRP A 85 14.94 8.57 -5.68
C TRP A 85 14.26 9.92 -6.03
N GLY A 86 14.69 10.54 -7.14
CA GLY A 86 14.11 11.82 -7.54
C GLY A 86 12.68 11.66 -8.04
N ILE A 87 12.37 10.56 -8.76
CA ILE A 87 11.01 10.26 -9.22
C ILE A 87 10.09 10.07 -8.01
N ALA A 88 10.52 9.28 -7.01
CA ALA A 88 9.77 9.06 -5.78
C ALA A 88 9.61 10.37 -4.98
N LEU A 89 10.71 11.08 -4.71
CA LEU A 89 10.67 12.30 -3.90
C LEU A 89 9.74 13.37 -4.50
N PHE A 90 9.88 13.68 -5.78
CA PHE A 90 9.03 14.68 -6.43
C PHE A 90 7.65 14.15 -6.78
N GLY A 91 7.51 12.82 -6.93
CA GLY A 91 6.23 12.13 -7.05
C GLY A 91 5.41 12.15 -5.77
N ALA A 92 6.06 12.21 -4.61
CA ALA A 92 5.44 12.37 -3.30
C ALA A 92 5.20 13.86 -2.96
N LEU A 93 6.24 14.69 -3.03
CA LEU A 93 6.17 16.09 -2.61
C LEU A 93 5.23 16.95 -3.47
N GLY A 94 5.17 16.70 -4.78
CA GLY A 94 4.29 17.44 -5.67
C GLY A 94 2.80 17.27 -5.32
N PRO A 95 2.27 16.04 -5.32
CA PRO A 95 0.89 15.77 -4.91
C PRO A 95 0.60 16.18 -3.48
N PHE A 96 1.54 15.95 -2.55
CA PHE A 96 1.40 16.40 -1.16
C PHE A 96 1.18 17.91 -1.09
N ALA A 97 2.05 18.69 -1.72
CA ALA A 97 1.97 20.15 -1.68
C ALA A 97 0.67 20.68 -2.32
N VAL A 98 0.30 20.16 -3.50
CA VAL A 98 -0.93 20.62 -4.18
C VAL A 98 -2.18 20.20 -3.44
N ALA A 99 -2.22 18.98 -2.89
CA ALA A 99 -3.35 18.53 -2.09
C ALA A 99 -3.49 19.37 -0.83
N TYR A 100 -2.37 19.63 -0.12
CA TYR A 100 -2.36 20.48 1.06
C TYR A 100 -2.92 21.89 0.74
N VAL A 101 -2.38 22.56 -0.27
CA VAL A 101 -2.80 23.91 -0.63
C VAL A 101 -4.26 23.98 -1.03
N ILE A 102 -4.73 23.04 -1.85
CA ILE A 102 -6.14 23.01 -2.27
C ILE A 102 -7.06 22.75 -1.08
N THR A 103 -6.74 21.77 -0.25
CA THR A 103 -7.59 21.39 0.88
C THR A 103 -7.56 22.43 1.99
N ASP A 104 -6.44 23.11 2.22
CA ASP A 104 -6.33 24.21 3.16
C ASP A 104 -7.18 25.42 2.73
N THR A 105 -7.22 25.72 1.42
CA THR A 105 -8.10 26.76 0.89
C THR A 105 -9.60 26.40 0.98
N ILE A 106 -9.95 25.12 1.02
CA ILE A 106 -11.33 24.64 1.10
C ILE A 106 -11.81 24.62 2.56
N TRP A 107 -11.06 23.96 3.45
CA TRP A 107 -11.47 23.70 4.84
C TRP A 107 -10.82 24.61 5.87
N ASN A 108 -9.77 25.32 5.52
CA ASN A 108 -9.00 26.21 6.41
C ASN A 108 -8.64 25.52 7.75
N ASP A 109 -8.30 24.23 7.67
CA ASP A 109 -7.86 23.41 8.79
C ASP A 109 -6.56 22.66 8.41
N PRO A 110 -5.42 23.02 9.04
CA PRO A 110 -4.13 22.39 8.75
C PRO A 110 -4.10 20.89 9.00
N ASN A 111 -4.87 20.39 9.98
CA ASN A 111 -4.89 18.97 10.32
C ASN A 111 -5.61 18.16 9.24
N ILE A 112 -6.78 18.63 8.80
CA ILE A 112 -7.51 18.05 7.67
C ILE A 112 -6.62 18.09 6.42
N SER A 113 -5.99 19.22 6.16
CA SER A 113 -5.16 19.43 4.96
C SER A 113 -3.93 18.54 4.94
N LEU A 114 -3.27 18.32 6.10
CA LEU A 114 -2.15 17.39 6.22
C LEU A 114 -2.56 15.95 5.95
N MET A 115 -3.71 15.51 6.49
CA MET A 115 -4.20 14.14 6.28
C MET A 115 -4.67 13.94 4.84
N CYS A 116 -5.32 14.93 4.23
CA CYS A 116 -5.68 14.91 2.81
C CYS A 116 -4.43 14.83 1.91
N ALA A 117 -3.42 15.63 2.21
CA ALA A 117 -2.16 15.63 1.47
C ALA A 117 -1.45 14.29 1.57
N LEU A 118 -1.39 13.70 2.76
CA LEU A 118 -0.78 12.40 2.98
C LEU A 118 -1.54 11.29 2.24
N ALA A 119 -2.87 11.29 2.32
CA ALA A 119 -3.70 10.31 1.60
C ALA A 119 -3.51 10.40 0.08
N MET A 120 -3.27 11.60 -0.46
CA MET A 120 -3.07 11.81 -1.90
C MET A 120 -1.61 11.65 -2.35
N THR A 121 -0.71 11.23 -1.48
CA THR A 121 0.71 11.00 -1.81
C THR A 121 0.95 9.58 -2.32
N ALA A 122 0.46 8.57 -1.62
CA ALA A 122 0.72 7.15 -1.93
C ALA A 122 0.14 6.73 -3.29
N THR A 123 0.97 6.06 -4.11
CA THR A 123 0.63 5.70 -5.49
C THR A 123 0.21 4.23 -5.64
N ALA A 124 -0.64 3.94 -6.65
CA ALA A 124 -1.15 2.60 -6.94
C ALA A 124 -0.24 1.85 -7.92
N VAL A 125 0.62 0.96 -7.43
CA VAL A 125 1.49 0.13 -8.30
C VAL A 125 0.69 -0.94 -9.03
N SER A 126 -0.15 -1.67 -8.31
CA SER A 126 -0.92 -2.80 -8.83
C SER A 126 -1.77 -2.44 -10.05
N LEU A 127 -2.51 -1.33 -9.95
CA LEU A 127 -3.33 -0.82 -11.05
C LEU A 127 -2.48 -0.44 -12.28
N THR A 128 -1.37 0.23 -12.04
CA THR A 128 -0.47 0.68 -13.11
C THR A 128 0.16 -0.51 -13.82
N MET A 129 0.61 -1.53 -13.08
CA MET A 129 1.20 -2.73 -13.66
C MET A 129 0.18 -3.53 -14.48
N VAL A 130 -1.07 -3.65 -14.01
CA VAL A 130 -2.16 -4.26 -14.80
C VAL A 130 -2.40 -3.47 -16.10
N SER A 131 -2.39 -2.14 -16.02
CA SER A 131 -2.57 -1.28 -17.19
C SER A 131 -1.42 -1.40 -18.18
N LEU A 132 -0.17 -1.38 -17.72
CA LEU A 132 1.03 -1.57 -18.57
C LEU A 132 1.06 -2.97 -19.18
N ARG A 133 0.67 -4.01 -18.43
CA ARG A 133 0.55 -5.38 -18.94
C ARG A 133 -0.48 -5.49 -20.04
N GLY A 134 -1.63 -4.82 -19.89
CA GLY A 134 -2.67 -4.76 -20.94
C GLY A 134 -2.19 -4.11 -22.24
N GLU A 135 -1.18 -3.25 -22.15
CA GLU A 135 -0.57 -2.56 -23.30
C GLU A 135 0.78 -3.20 -23.75
N GLY A 136 1.19 -4.33 -23.14
CA GLY A 136 2.43 -5.05 -23.48
C GLY A 136 3.72 -4.36 -23.00
N LEU A 137 3.63 -3.49 -22.00
CA LEU A 137 4.75 -2.67 -21.48
C LEU A 137 5.27 -3.14 -20.11
N GLN A 138 4.84 -4.30 -19.60
CA GLN A 138 5.18 -4.80 -18.25
C GLN A 138 6.68 -5.05 -18.02
N HIS A 139 7.45 -5.32 -19.08
CA HIS A 139 8.91 -5.52 -19.01
C HIS A 139 9.71 -4.31 -19.48
N SER A 140 9.06 -3.16 -19.66
CA SER A 140 9.73 -1.94 -20.11
C SER A 140 10.52 -1.27 -18.98
N VAL A 141 11.51 -0.46 -19.36
CA VAL A 141 12.26 0.38 -18.40
C VAL A 141 11.32 1.30 -17.60
N VAL A 142 10.23 1.74 -18.24
CA VAL A 142 9.19 2.56 -17.59
C VAL A 142 8.51 1.79 -16.46
N ALA A 143 8.10 0.53 -16.69
CA ALA A 143 7.48 -0.31 -15.67
C ALA A 143 8.42 -0.49 -14.46
N THR A 144 9.69 -0.83 -14.71
CA THR A 144 10.70 -0.96 -13.64
C THR A 144 10.87 0.33 -12.85
N ARG A 145 10.88 1.51 -13.52
CA ARG A 145 11.03 2.80 -12.84
C ARG A 145 9.83 3.15 -11.99
N ILE A 146 8.62 2.90 -12.49
CA ILE A 146 7.38 3.11 -11.73
C ILE A 146 7.37 2.22 -10.49
N MET A 147 7.60 0.91 -10.64
CA MET A 147 7.64 -0.02 -9.51
C MET A 147 8.64 0.43 -8.44
N THR A 148 9.87 0.70 -8.84
CA THR A 148 10.91 1.11 -7.89
C THR A 148 10.61 2.43 -7.19
N SER A 149 10.06 3.41 -7.92
CA SER A 149 9.72 4.72 -7.33
C SER A 149 8.56 4.59 -6.35
N ALA A 150 7.57 3.75 -6.68
CA ALA A 150 6.42 3.54 -5.83
C ALA A 150 6.77 2.84 -4.51
N VAL A 151 7.72 1.88 -4.51
CA VAL A 151 8.23 1.28 -3.27
C VAL A 151 8.84 2.32 -2.34
N ILE A 152 9.66 3.22 -2.88
CA ILE A 152 10.26 4.31 -2.09
C ILE A 152 9.17 5.24 -1.56
N ASP A 153 8.17 5.53 -2.38
CA ASP A 153 7.03 6.38 -2.07
C ASP A 153 6.18 5.79 -0.93
N ASP A 154 5.90 4.49 -1.00
CA ASP A 154 5.13 3.77 0.03
C ASP A 154 5.85 3.77 1.38
N ILE A 155 7.15 3.52 1.41
CA ILE A 155 7.94 3.62 2.65
C ILE A 155 7.95 5.06 3.18
N GLY A 156 8.14 6.04 2.31
CA GLY A 156 8.08 7.45 2.66
C GLY A 156 6.72 7.86 3.24
N ALA A 157 5.63 7.40 2.63
CA ALA A 157 4.27 7.66 3.09
C ALA A 157 3.98 7.00 4.44
N LEU A 158 4.48 5.77 4.68
CA LEU A 158 4.35 5.08 5.97
C LEU A 158 5.11 5.80 7.08
N VAL A 159 6.33 6.28 6.80
CA VAL A 159 7.09 7.10 7.76
C VAL A 159 6.36 8.41 8.05
N ALA A 160 5.84 9.08 7.02
CA ALA A 160 5.06 10.29 7.17
C ALA A 160 3.76 10.04 7.99
N LEU A 161 3.06 8.93 7.73
CA LEU A 161 1.88 8.52 8.48
C LEU A 161 2.20 8.32 9.97
N ALA A 162 3.28 7.57 10.26
CA ALA A 162 3.73 7.31 11.61
C ALA A 162 4.07 8.58 12.41
N ILE A 163 4.52 9.64 11.73
CA ILE A 163 4.85 10.92 12.34
C ILE A 163 3.61 11.83 12.43
N MET A 164 2.82 11.92 11.36
CA MET A 164 1.73 12.90 11.25
C MET A 164 0.50 12.52 12.07
N VAL A 165 0.13 11.24 12.14
CA VAL A 165 -1.08 10.82 12.87
C VAL A 165 -1.06 11.19 14.35
N PRO A 166 -0.02 10.87 15.14
CA PRO A 166 0.03 11.28 16.54
C PRO A 166 -0.01 12.80 16.75
N LEU A 167 0.59 13.56 15.84
CA LEU A 167 0.61 15.02 15.89
C LEU A 167 -0.76 15.62 15.62
N VAL A 168 -1.44 15.14 14.58
CA VAL A 168 -2.75 15.65 14.14
C VAL A 168 -3.88 15.17 15.06
N ALA A 169 -3.77 13.93 15.60
CA ALA A 169 -4.72 13.39 16.58
C ALA A 169 -4.68 14.08 17.97
N GLY A 170 -3.84 15.10 18.14
CA GLY A 170 -3.74 15.86 19.39
C GLY A 170 -3.11 15.08 20.54
N GLN A 171 -2.49 13.94 20.28
CA GLN A 171 -1.76 13.17 21.29
C GLN A 171 -0.46 13.87 21.72
N GLU A 172 0.05 14.75 20.84
CA GLU A 172 1.22 15.58 21.11
C GLU A 172 0.97 17.03 20.63
N SER A 173 1.44 18.04 21.38
CA SER A 173 1.37 19.43 20.93
C SER A 173 2.28 19.63 19.70
N PHE A 174 1.81 20.41 18.70
CA PHE A 174 2.58 20.72 17.51
C PHE A 174 3.77 21.61 17.88
N SER A 175 4.90 20.99 18.22
CA SER A 175 6.14 21.66 18.57
C SER A 175 7.31 20.98 17.83
N MET A 176 8.42 21.70 17.64
CA MET A 176 9.65 21.09 17.10
C MET A 176 10.14 19.91 17.96
N ALA A 177 9.92 19.98 19.27
CA ALA A 177 10.30 18.91 20.17
C ALA A 177 9.44 17.65 19.93
N SER A 178 8.12 17.78 19.78
CA SER A 178 7.24 16.63 19.48
C SER A 178 7.52 16.02 18.12
N LEU A 179 7.80 16.84 17.09
CA LEU A 179 8.23 16.35 15.77
C LEU A 179 9.51 15.51 15.87
N VAL A 180 10.52 15.97 16.61
CA VAL A 180 11.78 15.24 16.79
C VAL A 180 11.56 13.97 17.61
N ILE A 181 10.73 14.00 18.63
CA ILE A 181 10.44 12.83 19.46
C ILE A 181 9.66 11.77 18.67
N THR A 182 8.59 12.17 17.98
CA THR A 182 7.76 11.25 17.18
C THR A 182 8.52 10.71 15.99
N GLY A 183 9.27 11.56 15.29
CA GLY A 183 10.18 11.13 14.24
C GLY A 183 11.29 10.21 14.76
N GLY A 184 11.81 10.48 15.97
CA GLY A 184 12.78 9.63 16.65
C GLY A 184 12.19 8.26 17.03
N LYS A 185 10.95 8.21 17.55
CA LYS A 185 10.22 6.94 17.81
C LYS A 185 10.02 6.14 16.53
N ALA A 186 9.60 6.82 15.43
CA ALA A 186 9.44 6.17 14.14
C ALA A 186 10.77 5.60 13.62
N ALA A 187 11.83 6.41 13.62
CA ALA A 187 13.15 5.96 13.23
C ALA A 187 13.65 4.79 14.09
N LEU A 188 13.45 4.86 15.40
CA LEU A 188 13.81 3.78 16.34
C LEU A 188 13.02 2.51 16.03
N PHE A 189 11.71 2.61 15.76
CA PHE A 189 10.88 1.46 15.38
C PHE A 189 11.38 0.82 14.09
N PHE A 190 11.60 1.61 13.03
CA PHE A 190 12.10 1.10 11.75
C PHE A 190 13.49 0.46 11.89
N VAL A 191 14.39 1.10 12.65
CA VAL A 191 15.73 0.54 12.94
C VAL A 191 15.63 -0.75 13.75
N LEU A 192 14.79 -0.79 14.80
CA LEU A 192 14.55 -1.97 15.62
C LEU A 192 14.02 -3.13 14.79
N VAL A 193 13.00 -2.93 13.98
CA VAL A 193 12.43 -3.98 13.12
C VAL A 193 13.45 -4.44 12.08
N THR A 194 14.23 -3.51 11.49
CA THR A 194 15.31 -3.85 10.55
C THR A 194 16.42 -4.64 11.23
N ILE A 195 16.83 -4.27 12.45
CA ILE A 195 17.82 -5.00 13.25
C ILE A 195 17.30 -6.38 13.62
N ILE A 196 16.06 -6.49 14.07
CA ILE A 196 15.40 -7.76 14.38
C ILE A 196 15.36 -8.62 13.11
N GLY A 197 14.98 -8.06 11.96
CA GLY A 197 15.02 -8.73 10.66
C GLY A 197 16.44 -9.22 10.31
N ALA A 198 17.43 -8.35 10.45
CA ALA A 198 18.82 -8.70 10.15
C ALA A 198 19.43 -9.70 11.14
N TRP A 199 18.98 -9.72 12.40
CA TRP A 199 19.57 -10.52 13.48
C TRP A 199 18.81 -11.80 13.79
N ILE A 200 17.48 -11.76 13.82
CA ILE A 200 16.64 -12.93 14.15
C ILE A 200 16.45 -13.81 12.92
N PHE A 201 16.61 -13.23 11.73
CA PHE A 201 16.43 -13.88 10.44
C PHE A 201 17.71 -14.19 9.65
N PRO A 202 18.98 -14.08 10.15
CA PRO A 202 20.14 -14.22 9.28
C PRO A 202 20.24 -15.62 8.69
N HIS A 203 20.54 -15.65 7.42
CA HIS A 203 20.75 -16.88 6.65
C HIS A 203 21.98 -17.68 7.09
N LYS A 204 22.99 -17.01 7.64
CA LYS A 204 24.18 -17.60 8.28
C LYS A 204 24.59 -16.71 9.44
N PRO A 205 24.66 -17.24 10.66
CA PRO A 205 25.22 -16.48 11.78
C PRO A 205 26.67 -16.19 11.48
N SER A 206 26.98 -14.95 11.10
CA SER A 206 28.33 -14.46 10.87
C SER A 206 28.89 -13.78 12.12
N GLY A 207 30.09 -14.07 12.51
CA GLY A 207 30.80 -13.40 13.57
C GLY A 207 30.39 -13.81 15.00
N TRP A 208 30.37 -12.86 15.92
CA TRP A 208 30.19 -13.04 17.36
C TRP A 208 28.86 -13.71 17.76
N PHE A 209 27.80 -13.53 16.98
CA PHE A 209 26.44 -14.07 17.23
C PHE A 209 26.31 -15.59 17.12
N ARG A 210 27.28 -16.25 16.48
CA ARG A 210 27.39 -17.72 16.45
C ARG A 210 27.52 -18.34 17.84
N HIS A 211 27.94 -17.54 18.83
CA HIS A 211 28.19 -17.97 20.20
C HIS A 211 27.01 -17.76 21.16
N VAL A 212 25.93 -17.12 20.71
CA VAL A 212 24.72 -16.96 21.52
C VAL A 212 23.85 -18.22 21.39
N PRO A 213 23.68 -19.05 22.43
CA PRO A 213 23.13 -20.41 22.32
C PRO A 213 21.67 -20.49 21.86
N ILE A 214 20.88 -19.45 22.04
CA ILE A 214 19.45 -19.40 21.70
C ILE A 214 19.27 -18.87 20.25
N ILE A 215 19.95 -17.80 19.89
CA ILE A 215 19.82 -17.12 18.59
C ILE A 215 20.50 -17.91 17.45
N GLY A 216 21.55 -18.67 17.75
CA GLY A 216 22.25 -19.48 16.76
C GLY A 216 21.59 -20.83 16.41
N ARG A 217 20.58 -21.26 17.21
CA ARG A 217 19.90 -22.55 17.03
C ARG A 217 18.42 -22.47 16.69
N PHE A 218 17.73 -21.39 17.04
CA PHE A 218 16.29 -21.21 16.81
C PHE A 218 16.01 -19.83 16.19
N GLY A 219 16.26 -19.68 14.91
CA GLY A 219 15.84 -18.51 14.14
C GLY A 219 14.52 -18.75 13.44
N VAL A 220 13.92 -17.69 12.89
CA VAL A 220 12.69 -17.79 12.08
C VAL A 220 12.85 -18.78 10.93
N LYS A 221 14.02 -18.90 10.36
CA LYS A 221 14.34 -19.95 9.36
C LYS A 221 13.95 -21.36 9.87
N HIS A 222 14.29 -21.71 11.10
CA HIS A 222 13.94 -23.03 11.68
C HIS A 222 12.44 -23.19 11.89
N MET A 223 11.73 -22.10 12.21
CA MET A 223 10.28 -22.11 12.33
C MET A 223 9.62 -22.25 10.95
N LEU A 224 10.12 -21.55 9.94
CA LEU A 224 9.61 -21.60 8.56
C LEU A 224 9.86 -22.96 7.92
N THR A 225 10.96 -23.61 8.23
CA THR A 225 11.31 -24.93 7.69
C THR A 225 10.79 -26.10 8.53
N PHE A 226 10.13 -25.81 9.66
CA PHE A 226 9.55 -26.82 10.53
C PHE A 226 8.53 -27.68 9.76
N ASP A 227 8.63 -29.00 9.93
CA ASP A 227 7.81 -30.01 9.22
C ASP A 227 7.78 -29.76 7.69
N HIS A 228 8.99 -29.57 7.12
CA HIS A 228 9.16 -29.30 5.68
C HIS A 228 8.42 -28.08 5.14
N GLY A 229 8.24 -27.04 5.97
CA GLY A 229 7.58 -25.80 5.58
C GLY A 229 6.05 -25.82 5.69
N ARG A 230 5.46 -26.91 6.18
CA ARG A 230 4.00 -27.05 6.32
C ARG A 230 3.34 -25.92 7.14
N TYR A 231 4.07 -25.40 8.14
CA TYR A 231 3.59 -24.34 9.01
C TYR A 231 4.14 -22.95 8.65
N ALA A 232 4.82 -22.81 7.51
CA ALA A 232 5.45 -21.56 7.10
C ALA A 232 4.47 -20.38 7.09
N THR A 233 3.29 -20.55 6.49
CA THR A 233 2.24 -19.52 6.45
C THR A 233 1.82 -19.07 7.85
N LEU A 234 1.60 -20.03 8.79
CA LEU A 234 1.22 -19.72 10.16
C LEU A 234 2.32 -18.88 10.87
N VAL A 235 3.58 -19.29 10.70
CA VAL A 235 4.73 -18.59 11.30
C VAL A 235 4.82 -17.16 10.77
N ILE A 236 4.66 -16.98 9.46
CA ILE A 236 4.73 -15.66 8.82
C ILE A 236 3.59 -14.76 9.32
N LEU A 237 2.38 -15.27 9.40
CA LEU A 237 1.23 -14.52 9.91
C LEU A 237 1.41 -14.17 11.39
N LEU A 238 1.98 -15.08 12.17
CA LEU A 238 2.35 -14.78 13.56
C LEU A 238 3.39 -13.65 13.64
N VAL A 239 4.40 -13.67 12.79
CA VAL A 239 5.40 -12.58 12.70
C VAL A 239 4.73 -11.27 12.32
N ALA A 240 3.84 -11.26 11.32
CA ALA A 240 3.09 -10.08 10.92
C ALA A 240 2.29 -9.47 12.08
N LEU A 241 1.56 -10.31 12.82
CA LEU A 241 0.77 -9.87 13.97
C LEU A 241 1.65 -9.38 15.13
N VAL A 242 2.74 -10.08 15.45
CA VAL A 242 3.66 -9.68 16.52
C VAL A 242 4.31 -8.34 16.22
N VAL A 243 4.82 -8.15 15.01
CA VAL A 243 5.42 -6.87 14.61
C VAL A 243 4.36 -5.77 14.52
N GLY A 244 3.14 -6.09 14.09
CA GLY A 244 2.00 -5.18 14.13
C GLY A 244 1.67 -4.72 15.57
N LEU A 245 1.65 -5.64 16.54
CA LEU A 245 1.45 -5.31 17.96
C LEU A 245 2.61 -4.49 18.54
N VAL A 246 3.85 -4.78 18.13
CA VAL A 246 5.01 -3.95 18.48
C VAL A 246 4.84 -2.53 17.93
N ALA A 247 4.40 -2.38 16.67
CA ALA A 247 4.11 -1.07 16.11
C ALA A 247 3.08 -0.29 16.94
N SER A 248 2.00 -0.97 17.38
CA SER A 248 0.98 -0.36 18.26
C SER A 248 1.56 0.10 19.59
N TYR A 249 2.51 -0.65 20.16
CA TYR A 249 3.20 -0.23 21.39
C TYR A 249 4.02 1.06 21.21
N PHE A 250 4.53 1.29 19.99
CA PHE A 250 5.20 2.55 19.63
C PHE A 250 4.21 3.68 19.26
N GLY A 251 2.91 3.43 19.29
CA GLY A 251 1.87 4.38 18.91
C GLY A 251 1.58 4.44 17.41
N PHE A 252 1.98 3.43 16.65
CA PHE A 252 1.74 3.33 15.21
C PHE A 252 0.61 2.35 14.91
N HIS A 253 -0.03 2.52 13.76
CA HIS A 253 -1.05 1.58 13.32
C HIS A 253 -0.44 0.19 13.07
N PRO A 254 -1.11 -0.93 13.48
CA PRO A 254 -0.59 -2.30 13.28
C PRO A 254 -0.23 -2.64 11.84
N ALA A 255 -0.93 -2.05 10.87
CA ALA A 255 -0.67 -2.22 9.45
C ALA A 255 0.76 -1.82 9.02
N ILE A 256 1.34 -0.78 9.67
CA ILE A 256 2.72 -0.35 9.42
C ILE A 256 3.69 -1.45 9.85
N GLY A 257 3.45 -2.04 11.03
CA GLY A 257 4.24 -3.16 11.53
C GLY A 257 4.14 -4.39 10.63
N ALA A 258 2.94 -4.70 10.15
CA ALA A 258 2.73 -5.80 9.23
C ALA A 258 3.47 -5.62 7.90
N TYR A 259 3.46 -4.41 7.32
CA TYR A 259 4.25 -4.09 6.12
C TYR A 259 5.76 -4.31 6.37
N MET A 260 6.27 -3.79 7.48
CA MET A 260 7.68 -3.99 7.85
C MET A 260 8.02 -5.47 8.08
N ALA A 261 7.10 -6.23 8.67
CA ALA A 261 7.26 -7.67 8.83
C ALA A 261 7.36 -8.39 7.47
N GLY A 262 6.53 -8.00 6.49
CA GLY A 262 6.63 -8.51 5.12
C GLY A 262 7.98 -8.21 4.48
N LEU A 263 8.43 -6.95 4.58
CA LEU A 263 9.67 -6.47 3.97
C LEU A 263 10.93 -7.21 4.47
N ILE A 264 10.94 -7.68 5.72
CA ILE A 264 12.09 -8.40 6.30
C ILE A 264 12.08 -9.90 6.04
N VAL A 265 10.96 -10.48 5.61
CA VAL A 265 10.90 -11.91 5.26
C VAL A 265 11.43 -12.12 3.85
N LYS A 266 12.51 -12.90 3.71
CA LYS A 266 13.15 -13.18 2.44
C LYS A 266 12.88 -14.61 1.98
N GLU A 267 12.82 -14.83 0.68
CA GLU A 267 12.71 -16.15 0.03
C GLU A 267 13.77 -17.14 0.54
N GLU A 268 15.00 -16.65 0.74
CA GLU A 268 16.13 -17.44 1.23
C GLU A 268 15.88 -18.12 2.60
N TYR A 269 14.94 -17.61 3.40
CA TYR A 269 14.62 -18.18 4.72
C TYR A 269 13.81 -19.47 4.62
N PHE A 270 13.22 -19.76 3.48
CA PHE A 270 12.50 -21.00 3.20
C PHE A 270 13.43 -22.12 2.74
N HIS A 271 14.70 -21.83 2.40
CA HIS A 271 15.65 -22.83 1.93
C HIS A 271 16.17 -23.71 3.09
N ILE A 272 15.98 -25.02 2.95
CA ILE A 272 16.52 -26.03 3.88
C ILE A 272 17.97 -26.31 3.47
N ASP A 273 18.94 -26.03 4.35
CA ASP A 273 20.37 -26.35 4.13
C ASP A 273 20.63 -27.85 4.35
N ASP A 274 19.94 -28.75 3.66
CA ASP A 274 20.28 -30.16 3.67
C ASP A 274 21.42 -30.45 2.68
N LYS A 275 22.64 -30.32 3.17
CA LYS A 275 23.87 -30.70 2.43
C LYS A 275 24.02 -32.21 2.21
N LYS A 276 23.05 -33.04 2.52
CA LYS A 276 23.25 -34.51 2.58
C LYS A 276 22.24 -35.40 1.87
N GLU A 277 21.17 -34.92 1.26
CA GLU A 277 20.31 -35.88 0.52
C GLU A 277 19.80 -35.33 -0.82
N THR A 278 20.34 -35.93 -1.89
CA THR A 278 19.71 -36.19 -3.21
C THR A 278 18.64 -35.24 -3.74
N GLY A 279 18.95 -34.59 -4.83
CA GLY A 279 18.21 -33.89 -5.91
C GLY A 279 16.67 -33.76 -5.93
N VAL A 280 15.95 -34.40 -5.03
CA VAL A 280 14.49 -34.37 -4.94
C VAL A 280 13.98 -33.22 -4.06
N TYR A 281 14.79 -32.64 -3.21
CA TYR A 281 14.37 -31.63 -2.23
C TYR A 281 14.44 -30.16 -2.72
N VAL A 282 15.24 -29.84 -3.74
CA VAL A 282 15.34 -28.49 -4.29
C VAL A 282 13.97 -28.03 -4.86
N GLY A 283 13.23 -28.92 -5.50
CA GLY A 283 11.90 -28.59 -6.05
C GLY A 283 10.80 -28.41 -4.98
N ARG A 284 10.98 -28.94 -3.74
CA ARG A 284 9.98 -28.79 -2.66
C ARG A 284 10.10 -27.48 -1.90
N VAL A 285 11.24 -26.90 -1.86
CA VAL A 285 11.54 -25.66 -1.10
C VAL A 285 11.10 -24.42 -1.87
N GLU A 286 11.34 -24.37 -3.17
CA GLU A 286 10.72 -23.38 -4.04
C GLU A 286 9.19 -23.45 -3.94
N SER A 287 8.63 -24.66 -3.76
CA SER A 287 7.18 -24.82 -3.58
C SER A 287 6.66 -24.20 -2.28
N ALA A 288 7.41 -24.28 -1.16
CA ALA A 288 6.93 -23.78 0.14
C ALA A 288 6.84 -22.25 0.19
N TYR A 289 7.79 -21.53 -0.41
CA TYR A 289 7.72 -20.08 -0.55
C TYR A 289 6.56 -19.66 -1.45
N GLU A 290 6.46 -20.24 -2.64
CA GLU A 290 5.40 -19.94 -3.59
C GLU A 290 4.01 -20.30 -3.04
N GLU A 291 3.87 -21.47 -2.39
CA GLU A 291 2.62 -21.84 -1.73
C GLU A 291 2.23 -20.85 -0.64
N THR A 292 3.18 -20.44 0.20
CA THR A 292 2.95 -19.47 1.26
C THR A 292 2.56 -18.11 0.67
N LYS A 293 3.25 -17.66 -0.38
CA LYS A 293 2.93 -16.43 -1.09
C LYS A 293 1.52 -16.45 -1.66
N ILE A 294 1.14 -17.54 -2.35
CA ILE A 294 -0.20 -17.69 -2.91
C ILE A 294 -1.28 -17.64 -1.81
N ILE A 295 -1.05 -18.29 -0.66
CA ILE A 295 -2.02 -18.26 0.45
C ILE A 295 -2.17 -16.84 1.02
N ILE A 296 -1.06 -16.11 1.19
CA ILE A 296 -1.05 -14.74 1.70
C ILE A 296 -1.73 -13.81 0.71
N ASP A 297 -1.39 -13.87 -0.58
CA ASP A 297 -1.98 -13.05 -1.63
C ASP A 297 -3.48 -13.31 -1.75
N ASN A 298 -3.90 -14.58 -1.67
CA ASN A 298 -5.31 -14.93 -1.66
C ASN A 298 -6.03 -14.35 -0.45
N ALA A 299 -5.45 -14.43 0.73
CA ALA A 299 -6.03 -13.83 1.94
C ALA A 299 -6.11 -12.30 1.83
N ALA A 300 -5.03 -11.66 1.40
CA ALA A 300 -4.91 -10.23 1.29
C ALA A 300 -5.80 -9.62 0.20
N PHE A 301 -5.93 -10.27 -0.96
CA PHE A 301 -6.54 -9.64 -2.13
C PHE A 301 -7.84 -10.30 -2.62
N LEU A 302 -8.18 -11.54 -2.16
CA LEU A 302 -9.35 -12.24 -2.67
C LEU A 302 -10.49 -12.41 -1.65
N TRP A 303 -10.23 -12.56 -0.34
CA TRP A 303 -11.32 -12.88 0.59
C TRP A 303 -11.27 -12.22 1.97
N ILE A 304 -10.10 -11.95 2.61
CA ILE A 304 -10.03 -11.20 3.89
C ILE A 304 -9.90 -9.70 3.59
N GLY A 305 -8.86 -9.32 2.86
CA GLY A 305 -8.58 -7.91 2.56
C GLY A 305 -9.70 -7.17 1.86
N PRO A 306 -10.42 -7.75 0.88
CA PRO A 306 -11.57 -7.10 0.28
C PRO A 306 -12.66 -6.68 1.26
N VAL A 307 -12.80 -7.36 2.42
CA VAL A 307 -13.78 -6.98 3.45
C VAL A 307 -13.48 -5.59 4.02
N PHE A 308 -12.19 -5.25 4.18
CA PHE A 308 -11.77 -3.90 4.58
C PHE A 308 -12.29 -2.83 3.60
N PHE A 309 -12.10 -3.02 2.31
CA PHE A 309 -12.54 -2.04 1.31
C PHE A 309 -14.07 -1.95 1.23
N VAL A 310 -14.78 -3.06 1.37
CA VAL A 310 -16.26 -3.05 1.41
C VAL A 310 -16.73 -2.35 2.69
N ASP A 311 -16.12 -2.60 3.85
CA ASP A 311 -16.44 -1.92 5.09
C ASP A 311 -16.16 -0.41 5.00
N LEU A 312 -15.02 -0.03 4.41
CA LEU A 312 -14.68 1.37 4.17
C LEU A 312 -15.69 2.05 3.23
N GLY A 313 -16.06 1.38 2.14
CA GLY A 313 -17.09 1.86 1.22
C GLY A 313 -18.47 1.98 1.88
N ALA A 314 -18.80 1.10 2.83
CA ALA A 314 -20.06 1.15 3.57
C ALA A 314 -20.19 2.34 4.53
N LYS A 315 -19.11 3.04 4.84
CA LYS A 315 -19.12 4.31 5.61
C LYS A 315 -19.57 5.51 4.77
N LEU A 316 -19.64 5.35 3.46
CA LEU A 316 -20.11 6.36 2.52
C LEU A 316 -21.64 6.35 2.45
N LEU A 317 -22.30 7.16 3.26
CA LEU A 317 -23.74 7.35 3.18
C LEU A 317 -24.08 8.37 2.10
N PHE A 318 -24.90 7.96 1.12
CA PHE A 318 -25.26 8.83 0.02
C PHE A 318 -26.15 9.99 0.51
N ASP A 319 -25.67 11.20 0.26
CA ASP A 319 -26.37 12.44 0.46
C ASP A 319 -26.25 13.29 -0.80
N TRP A 320 -27.39 13.63 -1.41
CA TRP A 320 -27.40 14.38 -2.66
C TRP A 320 -26.88 15.81 -2.48
N GLU A 321 -27.20 16.45 -1.36
CA GLU A 321 -26.75 17.82 -1.07
C GLU A 321 -25.24 17.84 -0.88
N LEU A 322 -24.72 16.90 -0.11
CA LEU A 322 -23.27 16.72 0.08
C LEU A 322 -22.56 16.46 -1.27
N MET A 323 -23.11 15.59 -2.12
CA MET A 323 -22.53 15.30 -3.44
C MET A 323 -22.41 16.56 -4.31
N LEU A 324 -23.45 17.38 -4.35
CA LEU A 324 -23.42 18.64 -5.11
C LEU A 324 -22.42 19.64 -4.52
N GLN A 325 -22.30 19.70 -3.20
CA GLN A 325 -21.39 20.59 -2.50
C GLN A 325 -19.94 20.22 -2.77
N ILE A 326 -19.58 18.93 -2.74
CA ILE A 326 -18.20 18.49 -2.90
C ILE A 326 -17.74 18.41 -4.36
N LEU A 327 -18.62 18.42 -5.33
CA LEU A 327 -18.28 18.27 -6.75
C LEU A 327 -17.24 19.29 -7.24
N PRO A 328 -17.28 20.58 -6.88
CA PRO A 328 -16.21 21.53 -7.19
C PRO A 328 -14.87 21.16 -6.56
N TYR A 329 -14.89 20.69 -5.29
CA TYR A 329 -13.68 20.29 -4.56
C TYR A 329 -13.01 19.07 -5.20
N VAL A 330 -13.82 18.05 -5.54
CA VAL A 330 -13.36 16.86 -6.30
C VAL A 330 -12.73 17.27 -7.63
N THR A 331 -13.39 18.17 -8.35
CA THR A 331 -12.92 18.62 -9.68
C THR A 331 -11.57 19.31 -9.58
N VAL A 332 -11.45 20.30 -8.69
CA VAL A 332 -10.21 21.08 -8.50
C VAL A 332 -9.09 20.17 -8.00
N LEU A 333 -9.36 19.31 -7.03
CA LEU A 333 -8.37 18.41 -6.46
C LEU A 333 -7.91 17.36 -7.49
N THR A 334 -8.83 16.77 -8.26
CA THR A 334 -8.50 15.78 -9.30
C THR A 334 -7.64 16.40 -10.40
N ILE A 335 -8.02 17.58 -10.92
CA ILE A 335 -7.26 18.27 -11.97
C ILE A 335 -5.91 18.73 -11.43
N GLY A 336 -5.86 19.32 -10.23
CA GLY A 336 -4.64 19.77 -9.61
C GLY A 336 -3.65 18.63 -9.40
N LEU A 337 -4.09 17.51 -8.83
CA LEU A 337 -3.28 16.32 -8.63
C LEU A 337 -2.82 15.71 -9.96
N PHE A 338 -3.70 15.61 -10.96
CA PHE A 338 -3.34 15.07 -12.28
C PHE A 338 -2.20 15.91 -12.91
N LEU A 339 -2.36 17.22 -12.97
CA LEU A 339 -1.39 18.12 -13.59
C LEU A 339 -0.06 18.12 -12.84
N VAL A 340 -0.10 18.24 -11.51
CA VAL A 340 1.11 18.30 -10.70
C VAL A 340 1.84 16.96 -10.67
N GLN A 341 1.14 15.84 -10.50
CA GLN A 341 1.75 14.51 -10.51
C GLN A 341 2.48 14.23 -11.82
N VAL A 342 1.80 14.44 -12.96
CA VAL A 342 2.41 14.19 -14.28
C VAL A 342 3.60 15.12 -14.52
N SER A 343 3.50 16.38 -14.11
CA SER A 343 4.57 17.37 -14.30
C SER A 343 5.78 17.07 -13.40
N THR A 344 5.58 16.88 -12.11
CA THR A 344 6.68 16.68 -11.14
C THR A 344 7.40 15.36 -11.37
N VAL A 345 6.64 14.28 -11.56
CA VAL A 345 7.19 12.95 -11.88
C VAL A 345 7.87 12.97 -13.26
N GLY A 346 7.23 13.58 -14.27
CA GLY A 346 7.79 13.67 -15.62
C GLY A 346 9.12 14.44 -15.65
N LEU A 347 9.20 15.59 -14.96
CA LEU A 347 10.43 16.36 -14.82
C LEU A 347 11.50 15.59 -14.05
N ALA A 348 11.14 14.98 -12.92
CA ALA A 348 12.06 14.16 -12.15
C ALA A 348 12.60 12.98 -12.95
N ALA A 349 11.75 12.24 -13.65
CA ALA A 349 12.17 11.14 -14.52
C ALA A 349 13.13 11.60 -15.62
N LYS A 350 12.90 12.76 -16.19
CA LYS A 350 13.77 13.36 -17.21
C LYS A 350 15.14 13.74 -16.66
N TYR A 351 15.16 14.51 -15.56
CA TYR A 351 16.39 15.15 -15.09
C TYR A 351 17.16 14.31 -14.06
N THR A 352 16.49 13.55 -13.22
CA THR A 352 17.13 12.66 -12.22
C THR A 352 17.21 11.21 -12.67
N GLY A 353 16.20 10.74 -13.42
CA GLY A 353 16.12 9.37 -13.92
C GLY A 353 16.82 9.13 -15.27
N GLY A 354 17.23 10.20 -15.99
CA GLY A 354 17.88 10.10 -17.30
C GLY A 354 16.96 9.57 -18.42
N MET A 355 15.63 9.74 -18.28
CA MET A 355 14.64 9.24 -19.21
C MET A 355 14.40 10.18 -20.40
N THR A 356 13.90 9.65 -21.52
CA THR A 356 13.38 10.49 -22.63
C THR A 356 12.05 11.12 -22.23
N TRP A 357 11.63 12.21 -22.86
CA TRP A 357 10.36 12.86 -22.56
C TRP A 357 9.16 11.93 -22.69
N HIS A 358 9.16 11.04 -23.69
CA HIS A 358 8.07 10.07 -23.91
C HIS A 358 8.00 9.03 -22.78
N GLN A 359 9.15 8.59 -22.27
CA GLN A 359 9.24 7.71 -21.11
C GLN A 359 8.85 8.43 -19.82
N SER A 360 9.30 9.67 -19.66
CA SER A 360 9.04 10.49 -18.46
C SER A 360 7.55 10.76 -18.28
N LEU A 361 6.84 11.12 -19.35
CA LEU A 361 5.39 11.32 -19.28
C LEU A 361 4.63 10.00 -19.04
N MET A 362 5.09 8.88 -19.63
CA MET A 362 4.51 7.58 -19.35
C MET A 362 4.65 7.20 -17.86
N ILE A 363 5.80 7.51 -17.23
CA ILE A 363 6.02 7.32 -15.77
C ILE A 363 5.06 8.23 -15.01
N GLY A 364 4.91 9.49 -15.39
CA GLY A 364 3.97 10.41 -14.76
C GLY A 364 2.52 9.91 -14.79
N PHE A 365 2.06 9.41 -15.92
CA PHE A 365 0.73 8.80 -16.05
C PHE A 365 0.59 7.51 -15.22
N GLY A 366 1.65 6.71 -15.14
CA GLY A 366 1.64 5.49 -14.33
C GLY A 366 1.60 5.75 -12.83
N MET A 367 2.02 6.90 -12.35
CA MET A 367 2.02 7.25 -10.91
C MET A 367 0.79 8.09 -10.49
N LEU A 368 -0.25 8.18 -11.33
CA LEU A 368 -1.48 8.92 -10.99
C LEU A 368 -2.39 8.17 -10.00
N GLY A 369 -2.39 6.84 -10.03
CA GLY A 369 -3.32 6.02 -9.26
C GLY A 369 -3.13 6.16 -7.75
N ARG A 370 -4.20 5.95 -7.01
CA ARG A 370 -4.22 5.88 -5.54
C ARG A 370 -4.76 4.52 -5.13
N ALA A 371 -4.05 3.84 -4.24
CA ALA A 371 -4.39 2.47 -3.86
C ALA A 371 -4.49 2.26 -2.34
N GLU A 372 -4.14 1.08 -1.93
CA GLU A 372 -4.40 0.49 -0.62
C GLU A 372 -3.92 1.41 0.50
N LEU A 373 -2.69 1.93 0.42
CA LEU A 373 -2.12 2.81 1.45
C LEU A 373 -2.87 4.15 1.56
N ALA A 374 -3.31 4.73 0.44
CA ALA A 374 -4.12 5.95 0.47
C ALA A 374 -5.43 5.74 1.24
N PHE A 375 -6.09 4.60 1.00
CA PHE A 375 -7.33 4.24 1.69
C PHE A 375 -7.09 3.91 3.18
N VAL A 376 -5.94 3.33 3.53
CA VAL A 376 -5.52 3.15 4.94
C VAL A 376 -5.38 4.50 5.63
N VAL A 377 -4.73 5.47 5.00
CA VAL A 377 -4.60 6.84 5.55
C VAL A 377 -5.97 7.47 5.75
N MET A 378 -6.87 7.34 4.76
CA MET A 378 -8.23 7.86 4.86
C MET A 378 -9.04 7.19 5.99
N ASP A 379 -8.90 5.87 6.17
CA ASP A 379 -9.55 5.14 7.26
C ASP A 379 -9.05 5.61 8.64
N ILE A 380 -7.74 5.69 8.81
CA ILE A 380 -7.12 6.18 10.05
C ILE A 380 -7.61 7.59 10.36
N ALA A 381 -7.62 8.48 9.37
CA ALA A 381 -7.99 9.88 9.58
C ALA A 381 -9.49 10.10 9.79
N TYR A 382 -10.35 9.35 9.12
CA TYR A 382 -11.80 9.51 9.19
C TYR A 382 -12.44 8.65 10.28
N VAL A 383 -12.05 7.36 10.35
CA VAL A 383 -12.74 6.37 11.19
C VAL A 383 -12.13 6.25 12.58
N GLN A 384 -10.79 6.24 12.66
CA GLN A 384 -10.11 5.94 13.92
C GLN A 384 -9.85 7.19 14.77
N HIS A 385 -9.52 8.30 14.12
CA HIS A 385 -9.16 9.54 14.81
C HIS A 385 -10.16 10.69 14.57
N GLU A 386 -11.18 10.51 13.72
CA GLU A 386 -12.22 11.51 13.42
C GLU A 386 -11.65 12.89 13.03
N ILE A 387 -10.47 12.91 12.37
CA ILE A 387 -9.79 14.12 11.92
C ILE A 387 -10.49 14.69 10.68
N LEU A 388 -10.81 13.80 9.72
CA LEU A 388 -11.52 14.19 8.50
C LEU A 388 -13.02 14.28 8.76
N HIS A 389 -13.66 15.31 8.22
CA HIS A 389 -15.10 15.37 8.12
C HIS A 389 -15.61 14.55 6.91
N ALA A 390 -16.91 14.28 6.87
CA ALA A 390 -17.50 13.46 5.81
C ALA A 390 -17.25 14.04 4.41
N ASP A 391 -17.38 15.35 4.24
CA ASP A 391 -17.13 16.06 2.98
C ASP A 391 -15.68 15.91 2.48
N ALA A 392 -14.69 16.01 3.39
CA ALA A 392 -13.29 15.79 3.06
C ALA A 392 -13.03 14.31 2.67
N PHE A 393 -13.56 13.37 3.45
CA PHE A 393 -13.44 11.95 3.17
C PHE A 393 -14.06 11.56 1.81
N PHE A 394 -15.30 12.01 1.53
CA PHE A 394 -15.94 11.78 0.24
C PHE A 394 -15.17 12.42 -0.92
N THR A 395 -14.68 13.65 -0.73
CA THR A 395 -13.87 14.34 -1.73
C THR A 395 -12.63 13.53 -2.10
N LEU A 396 -11.89 13.01 -1.11
CA LEU A 396 -10.71 12.18 -1.33
C LEU A 396 -11.05 10.86 -2.03
N MET A 397 -12.11 10.17 -1.59
CA MET A 397 -12.54 8.89 -2.16
C MET A 397 -12.90 9.02 -3.65
N ILE A 398 -13.68 10.04 -4.00
CA ILE A 398 -14.10 10.29 -5.39
C ILE A 398 -12.90 10.77 -6.23
N THR A 399 -12.05 11.60 -5.68
CA THR A 399 -10.79 12.02 -6.33
C THR A 399 -9.90 10.82 -6.65
N ALA A 400 -9.68 9.93 -5.68
CA ALA A 400 -8.92 8.70 -5.88
C ALA A 400 -9.56 7.81 -6.97
N PHE A 401 -10.89 7.72 -7.02
CA PHE A 401 -11.60 7.01 -8.07
C PHE A 401 -11.28 7.59 -9.46
N PHE A 402 -11.40 8.90 -9.65
CA PHE A 402 -11.12 9.53 -10.94
C PHE A 402 -9.65 9.41 -11.36
N LEU A 403 -8.71 9.56 -10.43
CA LEU A 403 -7.29 9.36 -10.70
C LEU A 403 -7.01 7.91 -11.12
N ASN A 404 -7.62 6.93 -10.46
CA ASN A 404 -7.49 5.52 -10.81
C ASN A 404 -8.07 5.19 -12.19
N VAL A 405 -9.17 5.79 -12.59
CA VAL A 405 -9.72 5.67 -13.95
C VAL A 405 -8.81 6.35 -14.98
N ALA A 406 -8.17 7.45 -14.60
CA ALA A 406 -7.27 8.18 -15.48
C ALA A 406 -6.01 7.38 -15.86
N VAL A 407 -5.48 6.51 -14.99
CA VAL A 407 -4.27 5.71 -15.24
C VAL A 407 -4.36 4.88 -16.53
N PRO A 408 -5.29 3.92 -16.68
CA PRO A 408 -5.34 3.09 -17.88
C PRO A 408 -5.68 3.92 -19.14
N LEU A 409 -6.48 4.97 -19.01
CA LEU A 409 -6.83 5.85 -20.12
C LEU A 409 -5.61 6.64 -20.61
N ALA A 410 -4.85 7.24 -19.71
CA ALA A 410 -3.67 8.02 -20.03
C ALA A 410 -2.53 7.15 -20.59
N ILE A 411 -2.28 5.97 -20.03
CA ILE A 411 -1.29 5.01 -20.53
C ILE A 411 -1.65 4.58 -21.95
N ARG A 412 -2.90 4.20 -22.18
CA ARG A 412 -3.40 3.78 -23.51
C ARG A 412 -3.31 4.92 -24.52
N TRP A 413 -3.71 6.14 -24.14
CA TRP A 413 -3.62 7.32 -24.98
C TRP A 413 -2.19 7.67 -25.37
N TRP A 414 -1.23 7.55 -24.42
CA TRP A 414 0.18 7.91 -24.64
C TRP A 414 1.01 6.82 -25.32
N ARG A 415 0.57 5.57 -25.30
CA ARG A 415 1.28 4.40 -25.88
C ARG A 415 1.76 4.60 -27.33
N PRO A 416 0.96 5.13 -28.29
CA PRO A 416 1.43 5.32 -29.66
C PRO A 416 2.64 6.25 -29.75
N TYR A 417 2.65 7.34 -29.00
CA TYR A 417 3.76 8.30 -28.95
C TYR A 417 5.01 7.69 -28.31
N TYR A 418 4.84 6.89 -27.28
CA TYR A 418 5.90 6.14 -26.63
C TYR A 418 6.57 5.16 -27.59
N ASN A 419 5.81 4.32 -28.30
CA ASN A 419 6.30 3.34 -29.24
C ASN A 419 6.97 3.98 -30.48
N ALA A 420 6.42 5.08 -31.00
CA ALA A 420 7.03 5.81 -32.12
C ALA A 420 8.39 6.42 -31.76
N ALA A 421 8.57 6.86 -30.51
CA ALA A 421 9.84 7.37 -30.03
C ALA A 421 10.87 6.24 -29.80
N ALA A 422 10.44 5.08 -29.30
CA ALA A 422 11.29 3.91 -29.13
C ALA A 422 11.83 3.38 -30.47
N ALA A 423 11.00 3.36 -31.52
CA ALA A 423 11.39 2.95 -32.86
C ALA A 423 12.41 3.88 -33.52
N ARG A 424 12.49 5.16 -33.13
CA ARG A 424 13.47 6.15 -33.64
C ARG A 424 14.81 6.11 -32.93
N SER A 425 14.90 5.40 -31.82
CA SER A 425 16.13 5.28 -31.00
C SER A 425 16.93 4.01 -31.27
N ILE A 426 16.42 3.14 -32.14
CA ILE A 426 17.07 1.96 -32.72
C ILE A 426 17.61 2.33 -34.11
#